data_314caae3e8d59bdcbd90e29fbf07a664
#
_entry.id   314caae3e8d59bdcbd90e29fbf07a664
#
_cell.length_a   1.000
_cell.length_b   1.000
_cell.length_c   1.000
_cell.angle_alpha   90.00
_cell.angle_beta   90.00
_cell.angle_gamma   90.00
#
_symmetry.space_group_name_H-M   'P 1'
#
loop_
_entity.id
_entity.type
_entity.pdbx_description
1 polymer ?
#
loop_
_entity_poly.entity_id
_entity_poly.type
_entity_poly.pdbx_seq_one_letter_code
_entity_poly.pdbx_strand_id
1 'polypeptide(L)'
;MYIVCVSIIIVCIWGCLGNGTVIWLLGFRIQRTPFTTYILNLAIADFGLLAVDFTLEIRWLQNRKQDEGIVFEFFEDIFQCMYNTGQFLLTAISIDRCVCILFPLWYRCYRSPRLSTILCALIWIFSFIFPGIHFILFLTAKKEHKYIRCYQYIVNGFICLPLMTFSTLILFIKFCFKTQRIRRRKLITVILLTLLFFLSFSFPMNAFYISHYIFESPTLHRIQYGYLCATLNSSVNPLIYFLVGRPKRGKPRRSMKVILQNVFKEEESHPDETAPSAETKL
;
A
#
# COMPACT_ATOMS: atom_id res chain seq x y z
N MET A 1 21.54 -3.77 16.11
CA MET A 1 20.60 -2.65 16.26
C MET A 1 20.96 -1.45 15.40
N TYR A 2 22.14 -0.84 15.51
CA TYR A 2 22.56 0.28 14.64
C TYR A 2 22.42 0.04 13.14
N ILE A 3 22.86 -1.12 12.67
CA ILE A 3 22.80 -1.47 11.23
C ILE A 3 21.34 -1.46 10.76
N VAL A 4 20.41 -1.98 11.57
CA VAL A 4 18.98 -2.00 11.22
C VAL A 4 18.43 -0.59 11.14
N CYS A 5 18.70 0.27 12.13
CA CYS A 5 18.26 1.67 12.13
C CYS A 5 18.79 2.44 10.92
N VAL A 6 20.09 2.31 10.61
CA VAL A 6 20.69 2.95 9.44
C VAL A 6 20.06 2.43 8.14
N SER A 7 19.77 1.13 8.06
CA SER A 7 19.07 0.55 6.92
C SER A 7 17.66 1.11 6.76
N ILE A 8 16.89 1.24 7.85
CA ILE A 8 15.56 1.86 7.85
C ILE A 8 15.64 3.29 7.33
N ILE A 9 16.57 4.11 7.86
CA ILE A 9 16.75 5.50 7.43
C ILE A 9 17.03 5.61 5.93
N ILE A 10 17.92 4.78 5.40
CA ILE A 10 18.24 4.77 3.96
C ILE A 10 16.99 4.40 3.14
N VAL A 11 16.26 3.37 3.55
CA VAL A 11 15.04 2.92 2.87
C VAL A 11 13.95 3.99 2.94
N CYS A 12 13.79 4.68 4.09
CA CYS A 12 12.85 5.79 4.25
C CYS A 12 13.13 6.93 3.25
N ILE A 13 14.40 7.33 3.09
CA ILE A 13 14.77 8.40 2.15
C ILE A 13 14.38 8.01 0.72
N TRP A 14 14.77 6.83 0.26
CA TRP A 14 14.43 6.33 -1.07
C TRP A 14 12.93 6.16 -1.28
N GLY A 15 12.24 5.62 -0.29
CA GLY A 15 10.79 5.44 -0.33
C GLY A 15 10.01 6.76 -0.34
N CYS A 16 10.44 7.76 0.44
CA CYS A 16 9.85 9.10 0.41
C CYS A 16 10.02 9.78 -0.95
N LEU A 17 11.20 9.68 -1.57
CA LEU A 17 11.44 10.22 -2.92
C LEU A 17 10.55 9.52 -3.96
N GLY A 18 10.42 8.20 -3.87
CA GLY A 18 9.58 7.41 -4.76
C GLY A 18 8.09 7.74 -4.62
N ASN A 19 7.55 7.66 -3.40
CA ASN A 19 6.14 7.94 -3.13
C ASN A 19 5.80 9.42 -3.37
N GLY A 20 6.67 10.36 -3.00
CA GLY A 20 6.51 11.78 -3.31
C GLY A 20 6.41 12.05 -4.80
N THR A 21 7.21 11.35 -5.63
CA THR A 21 7.11 11.42 -7.09
C THR A 21 5.76 10.88 -7.59
N VAL A 22 5.27 9.77 -7.05
CA VAL A 22 3.96 9.20 -7.40
C VAL A 22 2.84 10.16 -7.00
N ILE A 23 2.88 10.73 -5.80
CA ILE A 23 1.90 11.72 -5.30
C ILE A 23 1.85 12.92 -6.25
N TRP A 24 3.01 13.48 -6.61
CA TRP A 24 3.07 14.64 -7.51
C TRP A 24 2.50 14.34 -8.89
N LEU A 25 2.85 13.18 -9.47
CA LEU A 25 2.39 12.79 -10.79
C LEU A 25 0.90 12.48 -10.83
N LEU A 26 0.39 11.66 -9.90
CA LEU A 26 -1.03 11.29 -9.84
C LEU A 26 -1.91 12.41 -9.30
N GLY A 27 -1.36 13.29 -8.44
CA GLY A 27 -2.10 14.42 -7.91
C GLY A 27 -2.31 15.55 -8.91
N PHE A 28 -1.29 15.85 -9.76
CA PHE A 28 -1.27 17.08 -10.55
C PHE A 28 -1.05 16.89 -12.06
N ARG A 29 -0.54 15.74 -12.52
CA ARG A 29 -0.10 15.55 -13.91
C ARG A 29 -0.82 14.47 -14.70
N ILE A 30 -1.50 13.57 -14.02
CA ILE A 30 -2.19 12.42 -14.62
C ILE A 30 -3.67 12.51 -14.26
N GLN A 31 -4.53 12.25 -15.24
CA GLN A 31 -5.97 12.22 -15.05
C GLN A 31 -6.35 11.11 -14.04
N ARG A 32 -7.22 11.45 -13.09
CA ARG A 32 -7.65 10.52 -12.04
C ARG A 32 -8.63 9.50 -12.60
N THR A 33 -8.32 8.24 -12.37
CA THR A 33 -9.24 7.11 -12.58
C THR A 33 -9.59 6.52 -11.21
N PRO A 34 -10.64 5.69 -11.11
CA PRO A 34 -10.95 4.99 -9.87
C PRO A 34 -9.77 4.22 -9.28
N PHE A 35 -8.95 3.59 -10.13
CA PHE A 35 -7.76 2.86 -9.70
C PHE A 35 -6.63 3.78 -9.23
N THR A 36 -6.35 4.86 -9.99
CA THR A 36 -5.30 5.81 -9.60
C THR A 36 -5.66 6.58 -8.32
N THR A 37 -6.94 6.66 -7.96
CA THR A 37 -7.38 7.20 -6.67
C THR A 37 -6.88 6.34 -5.51
N TYR A 38 -7.00 5.02 -5.59
CA TYR A 38 -6.43 4.12 -4.58
C TYR A 38 -4.91 4.24 -4.50
N ILE A 39 -4.21 4.25 -5.65
CA ILE A 39 -2.75 4.33 -5.71
C ILE A 39 -2.24 5.67 -5.13
N LEU A 40 -2.93 6.77 -5.38
CA LEU A 40 -2.59 8.06 -4.80
C LEU A 40 -2.72 8.04 -3.26
N ASN A 41 -3.84 7.51 -2.73
CA ASN A 41 -4.04 7.39 -1.29
C ASN A 41 -3.01 6.44 -0.66
N LEU A 42 -2.68 5.33 -1.33
CA LEU A 42 -1.62 4.42 -0.90
C LEU A 42 -0.27 5.12 -0.83
N ALA A 43 0.09 5.89 -1.87
CA ALA A 43 1.36 6.63 -1.88
C ALA A 43 1.41 7.70 -0.77
N ILE A 44 0.28 8.33 -0.41
CA ILE A 44 0.18 9.28 0.71
C ILE A 44 0.39 8.55 2.05
N ALA A 45 -0.25 7.39 2.25
CA ALA A 45 -0.08 6.58 3.45
C ALA A 45 1.36 6.07 3.60
N ASP A 46 1.94 5.53 2.51
CA ASP A 46 3.32 5.07 2.47
C ASP A 46 4.33 6.20 2.75
N PHE A 47 4.13 7.38 2.15
CA PHE A 47 4.96 8.56 2.41
C PHE A 47 4.88 8.99 3.87
N GLY A 48 3.67 9.03 4.44
CA GLY A 48 3.45 9.38 5.84
C GLY A 48 4.13 8.38 6.79
N LEU A 49 3.99 7.07 6.54
CA LEU A 49 4.66 6.02 7.30
C LEU A 49 6.18 6.21 7.29
N LEU A 50 6.77 6.36 6.11
CA LEU A 50 8.22 6.50 5.93
C LEU A 50 8.77 7.77 6.59
N ALA A 51 8.03 8.88 6.55
CA ALA A 51 8.42 10.14 7.18
C ALA A 51 8.40 10.04 8.71
N VAL A 52 7.38 9.37 9.26
CA VAL A 52 7.25 9.14 10.71
C VAL A 52 8.32 8.17 11.20
N ASP A 53 8.53 7.06 10.49
CA ASP A 53 9.54 6.05 10.84
C ASP A 53 10.96 6.65 10.79
N PHE A 54 11.27 7.45 9.77
CA PHE A 54 12.51 8.22 9.69
C PHE A 54 12.71 9.10 10.94
N THR A 55 11.65 9.77 11.39
CA THR A 55 11.71 10.65 12.57
C THR A 55 11.96 9.84 13.85
N LEU A 56 11.28 8.70 14.01
CA LEU A 56 11.45 7.80 15.15
C LEU A 56 12.89 7.26 15.22
N GLU A 57 13.42 6.81 14.08
CA GLU A 57 14.79 6.26 14.01
C GLU A 57 15.88 7.31 14.28
N ILE A 58 15.71 8.55 13.80
CA ILE A 58 16.63 9.66 14.11
C ILE A 58 16.61 9.97 15.62
N ARG A 59 15.41 10.04 16.22
CA ARG A 59 15.29 10.27 17.67
C ARG A 59 15.95 9.15 18.47
N TRP A 60 15.76 7.91 18.06
CA TRP A 60 16.40 6.75 18.70
C TRP A 60 17.94 6.81 18.63
N LEU A 61 18.50 7.28 17.50
CA LEU A 61 19.95 7.48 17.35
C LEU A 61 20.50 8.61 18.23
N GLN A 62 19.73 9.68 18.42
CA GLN A 62 20.14 10.85 19.22
C GLN A 62 20.03 10.57 20.73
N ASN A 63 18.93 10.01 21.17
CA ASN A 63 18.65 9.70 22.57
C ASN A 63 18.56 8.19 22.78
N ARG A 64 19.67 7.59 23.20
CA ARG A 64 19.75 6.15 23.53
C ARG A 64 18.89 5.74 24.76
N LYS A 65 18.49 6.70 25.59
CA LYS A 65 17.51 6.48 26.66
C LYS A 65 16.15 6.64 26.01
N GLN A 66 15.39 5.56 26.02
CA GLN A 66 14.03 5.44 25.55
C GLN A 66 13.20 6.59 26.16
N ASP A 67 12.96 7.62 25.36
CA ASP A 67 12.09 8.74 25.74
C ASP A 67 10.66 8.24 25.53
N GLU A 68 10.13 7.52 26.53
CA GLU A 68 8.73 7.04 26.57
C GLU A 68 7.77 8.22 26.83
N GLY A 69 8.03 9.35 26.22
CA GLY A 69 7.26 10.57 26.39
C GLY A 69 6.08 10.65 25.42
N ILE A 70 5.17 11.60 25.71
CA ILE A 70 3.96 11.88 24.91
C ILE A 70 4.26 12.06 23.40
N VAL A 71 5.43 12.60 23.08
CA VAL A 71 5.87 12.82 21.70
C VAL A 71 6.18 11.50 20.99
N PHE A 72 6.79 10.55 21.70
CA PHE A 72 7.05 9.20 21.14
C PHE A 72 5.74 8.48 20.85
N GLU A 73 4.82 8.43 21.83
CA GLU A 73 3.51 7.81 21.68
C GLU A 73 2.69 8.43 20.54
N PHE A 74 2.77 9.74 20.38
CA PHE A 74 2.11 10.44 19.28
C PHE A 74 2.63 9.99 17.91
N PHE A 75 3.96 9.91 17.74
CA PHE A 75 4.55 9.45 16.47
C PHE A 75 4.26 7.96 16.21
N GLU A 76 4.28 7.13 17.25
CA GLU A 76 3.90 5.73 17.17
C GLU A 76 2.44 5.56 16.69
N ASP A 77 1.52 6.33 17.25
CA ASP A 77 0.11 6.27 16.85
C ASP A 77 -0.10 6.78 15.42
N ILE A 78 0.66 7.79 14.97
CA ILE A 78 0.63 8.22 13.56
C ILE A 78 1.22 7.12 12.66
N PHE A 79 2.34 6.51 13.02
CA PHE A 79 2.90 5.37 12.30
C PHE A 79 1.85 4.28 12.12
N GLN A 80 1.17 3.92 13.21
CA GLN A 80 0.10 2.93 13.22
C GLN A 80 -1.04 3.31 12.27
N CYS A 81 -1.50 4.56 12.29
CA CYS A 81 -2.51 5.07 11.36
C CYS A 81 -2.11 4.87 9.90
N MET A 82 -0.89 5.29 9.54
CA MET A 82 -0.40 5.20 8.17
C MET A 82 -0.24 3.74 7.73
N TYR A 83 0.30 2.89 8.62
CA TYR A 83 0.43 1.46 8.39
C TYR A 83 -0.93 0.80 8.09
N ASN A 84 -1.94 1.05 8.92
CA ASN A 84 -3.27 0.48 8.73
C ASN A 84 -3.96 0.99 7.47
N THR A 85 -3.83 2.28 7.18
CA THR A 85 -4.35 2.85 5.94
C THR A 85 -3.76 2.13 4.73
N GLY A 86 -2.45 1.89 4.71
CA GLY A 86 -1.78 1.11 3.67
C GLY A 86 -2.34 -0.31 3.55
N GLN A 87 -2.51 -1.01 4.69
CA GLN A 87 -3.07 -2.36 4.76
C GLN A 87 -4.49 -2.43 4.17
N PHE A 88 -5.38 -1.54 4.61
CA PHE A 88 -6.76 -1.50 4.14
C PHE A 88 -6.87 -1.09 2.67
N LEU A 89 -6.04 -0.15 2.21
CA LEU A 89 -5.99 0.24 0.80
C LEU A 89 -5.53 -0.90 -0.10
N LEU A 90 -4.48 -1.62 0.27
CA LEU A 90 -4.02 -2.79 -0.49
C LEU A 90 -5.07 -3.91 -0.51
N THR A 91 -5.78 -4.12 0.60
CA THR A 91 -6.92 -5.05 0.66
C THR A 91 -8.03 -4.60 -0.28
N ALA A 92 -8.42 -3.33 -0.26
CA ALA A 92 -9.43 -2.77 -1.16
C ALA A 92 -9.03 -2.88 -2.63
N ILE A 93 -7.77 -2.58 -2.98
CA ILE A 93 -7.20 -2.74 -4.33
C ILE A 93 -7.31 -4.20 -4.79
N SER A 94 -6.94 -5.16 -3.93
CA SER A 94 -6.97 -6.57 -4.29
C SER A 94 -8.39 -7.06 -4.57
N ILE A 95 -9.35 -6.68 -3.73
CA ILE A 95 -10.78 -7.00 -3.90
C ILE A 95 -11.33 -6.32 -5.16
N ASP A 96 -11.07 -5.03 -5.35
CA ASP A 96 -11.52 -4.28 -6.53
C ASP A 96 -11.03 -4.93 -7.84
N ARG A 97 -9.78 -5.38 -7.86
CA ARG A 97 -9.23 -6.08 -9.03
C ARG A 97 -9.82 -7.47 -9.23
N CYS A 98 -10.09 -8.20 -8.17
CA CYS A 98 -10.82 -9.48 -8.26
C CYS A 98 -12.21 -9.30 -8.86
N VAL A 99 -12.98 -8.35 -8.35
CA VAL A 99 -14.32 -8.04 -8.85
C VAL A 99 -14.29 -7.63 -10.32
N CYS A 100 -13.34 -6.77 -10.70
CA CYS A 100 -13.13 -6.34 -12.09
C CYS A 100 -12.86 -7.53 -13.05
N ILE A 101 -12.10 -8.53 -12.60
CA ILE A 101 -11.74 -9.69 -13.43
C ILE A 101 -12.80 -10.78 -13.40
N LEU A 102 -13.47 -11.00 -12.28
CA LEU A 102 -14.51 -12.02 -12.15
C LEU A 102 -15.83 -11.60 -12.79
N PHE A 103 -16.21 -10.33 -12.61
CA PHE A 103 -17.50 -9.77 -13.05
C PHE A 103 -17.32 -8.53 -13.93
N PRO A 104 -16.68 -8.64 -15.12
CA PRO A 104 -16.32 -7.49 -15.95
C PRO A 104 -17.52 -6.68 -16.45
N LEU A 105 -18.64 -7.34 -16.78
CA LEU A 105 -19.86 -6.66 -17.22
C LEU A 105 -20.49 -5.86 -16.09
N TRP A 106 -20.65 -6.47 -14.93
CA TRP A 106 -21.18 -5.80 -13.74
C TRP A 106 -20.30 -4.61 -13.34
N TYR A 107 -18.99 -4.80 -13.32
CA TYR A 107 -18.03 -3.75 -12.97
C TYR A 107 -18.13 -2.55 -13.92
N ARG A 108 -18.31 -2.78 -15.23
CA ARG A 108 -18.45 -1.72 -16.24
C ARG A 108 -19.78 -0.98 -16.14
N CYS A 109 -20.90 -1.70 -15.88
CA CYS A 109 -22.24 -1.11 -15.93
C CYS A 109 -22.68 -0.48 -14.60
N TYR A 110 -22.30 -1.07 -13.47
CA TYR A 110 -22.88 -0.73 -12.16
C TYR A 110 -21.89 -0.08 -11.19
N ARG A 111 -20.60 -0.07 -11.50
CA ARG A 111 -19.61 0.55 -10.61
C ARG A 111 -19.69 2.07 -10.67
N SER A 112 -20.06 2.68 -9.53
CA SER A 112 -20.01 4.14 -9.39
C SER A 112 -18.56 4.66 -9.46
N PRO A 113 -18.26 5.72 -10.23
CA PRO A 113 -16.93 6.33 -10.28
C PRO A 113 -16.51 6.91 -8.92
N ARG A 114 -17.47 7.31 -8.09
CA ARG A 114 -17.23 7.87 -6.74
C ARG A 114 -16.93 6.82 -5.67
N LEU A 115 -17.21 5.54 -5.95
CA LEU A 115 -17.04 4.45 -4.96
C LEU A 115 -15.60 4.39 -4.42
N SER A 116 -14.59 4.53 -5.27
CA SER A 116 -13.18 4.51 -4.85
C SER A 116 -12.85 5.65 -3.89
N THR A 117 -13.37 6.84 -4.13
CA THR A 117 -13.15 8.01 -3.26
C THR A 117 -13.83 7.83 -1.90
N ILE A 118 -15.08 7.33 -1.90
CA ILE A 118 -15.82 7.04 -0.67
C ILE A 118 -15.10 5.97 0.16
N LEU A 119 -14.66 4.87 -0.49
CA LEU A 119 -13.92 3.81 0.18
C LEU A 119 -12.59 4.31 0.75
N CYS A 120 -11.85 5.13 0.02
CA CYS A 120 -10.63 5.75 0.56
C CYS A 120 -10.92 6.61 1.79
N ALA A 121 -11.96 7.45 1.76
CA ALA A 121 -12.35 8.28 2.90
C ALA A 121 -12.72 7.43 4.12
N LEU A 122 -13.53 6.38 3.93
CA LEU A 122 -13.88 5.44 5.00
C LEU A 122 -12.64 4.74 5.57
N ILE A 123 -11.72 4.29 4.71
CA ILE A 123 -10.46 3.65 5.14
C ILE A 123 -9.66 4.59 6.02
N TRP A 124 -9.50 5.87 5.64
CA TRP A 124 -8.82 6.86 6.47
C TRP A 124 -9.49 7.02 7.84
N ILE A 125 -10.82 7.17 7.88
CA ILE A 125 -11.58 7.27 9.13
C ILE A 125 -11.34 6.05 10.02
N PHE A 126 -11.51 4.83 9.48
CA PHE A 126 -11.31 3.60 10.25
C PHE A 126 -9.87 3.42 10.75
N SER A 127 -8.89 3.86 9.97
CA SER A 127 -7.48 3.77 10.36
C SER A 127 -7.13 4.66 11.57
N PHE A 128 -7.85 5.75 11.78
CA PHE A 128 -7.64 6.66 12.91
C PHE A 128 -8.36 6.23 14.21
N ILE A 129 -9.33 5.33 14.16
CA ILE A 129 -10.15 4.98 15.33
C ILE A 129 -9.29 4.40 16.47
N PHE A 130 -8.58 3.32 16.22
CA PHE A 130 -7.80 2.65 17.28
C PHE A 130 -6.63 3.49 17.80
N PRO A 131 -5.76 4.06 16.94
CA PRO A 131 -4.69 4.94 17.40
C PRO A 131 -5.22 6.19 18.12
N GLY A 132 -6.32 6.77 17.62
CA GLY A 132 -6.95 7.93 18.27
C GLY A 132 -7.49 7.61 19.66
N ILE A 133 -8.16 6.46 19.82
CA ILE A 133 -8.61 5.98 21.15
C ILE A 133 -7.40 5.73 22.05
N HIS A 134 -6.36 5.07 21.54
CA HIS A 134 -5.14 4.83 22.31
C HIS A 134 -4.54 6.12 22.83
N PHE A 135 -4.34 7.12 21.94
CA PHE A 135 -3.76 8.41 22.32
C PHE A 135 -4.61 9.18 23.35
N ILE A 136 -5.94 9.21 23.18
CA ILE A 136 -6.85 9.84 24.15
C ILE A 136 -6.74 9.16 25.52
N LEU A 137 -6.73 7.85 25.59
CA LEU A 137 -6.61 7.10 26.83
C LEU A 137 -5.23 7.28 27.47
N PHE A 138 -4.17 7.34 26.68
CA PHE A 138 -2.83 7.66 27.15
C PHE A 138 -2.77 9.04 27.84
N LEU A 139 -3.41 10.05 27.23
CA LEU A 139 -3.46 11.42 27.79
C LEU A 139 -4.30 11.51 29.08
N THR A 140 -5.43 10.78 29.11
CA THR A 140 -6.40 10.91 30.21
C THR A 140 -6.10 9.97 31.39
N ALA A 141 -5.77 8.73 31.12
CA ALA A 141 -5.56 7.70 32.15
C ALA A 141 -4.09 7.56 32.56
N LYS A 142 -3.15 8.22 31.89
CA LYS A 142 -1.68 8.09 32.10
C LYS A 142 -1.19 6.64 32.17
N LYS A 143 -1.92 5.74 31.54
CA LYS A 143 -1.65 4.29 31.54
C LYS A 143 -1.57 3.80 30.10
N GLU A 144 -0.54 3.02 29.83
CA GLU A 144 -0.40 2.36 28.53
C GLU A 144 -1.54 1.34 28.32
N HIS A 145 -2.38 1.59 27.33
CA HIS A 145 -3.41 0.65 26.90
C HIS A 145 -2.92 -0.19 25.71
N LYS A 146 -1.81 -0.90 25.92
CA LYS A 146 -1.11 -1.70 24.90
C LYS A 146 -2.03 -2.65 24.12
N TYR A 147 -3.10 -3.14 24.75
CA TYR A 147 -4.06 -4.03 24.09
C TYR A 147 -4.82 -3.39 22.92
N ILE A 148 -5.01 -2.06 22.90
CA ILE A 148 -5.72 -1.38 21.81
C ILE A 148 -4.90 -1.48 20.51
N ARG A 149 -3.60 -1.29 20.58
CA ARG A 149 -2.71 -1.51 19.43
C ARG A 149 -2.72 -2.98 19.00
N CYS A 150 -2.73 -3.91 19.94
CA CYS A 150 -2.79 -5.34 19.63
C CYS A 150 -4.05 -5.72 18.83
N TYR A 151 -5.23 -5.19 19.20
CA TYR A 151 -6.46 -5.44 18.45
C TYR A 151 -6.35 -5.04 16.98
N GLN A 152 -5.66 -3.96 16.68
CA GLN A 152 -5.48 -3.51 15.31
C GLN A 152 -4.60 -4.47 14.48
N TYR A 153 -3.52 -4.97 15.06
CA TYR A 153 -2.70 -6.00 14.40
C TYR A 153 -3.44 -7.32 14.24
N ILE A 154 -4.33 -7.66 15.17
CA ILE A 154 -5.21 -8.82 15.07
C ILE A 154 -6.18 -8.64 13.87
N VAL A 155 -6.81 -7.47 13.73
CA VAL A 155 -7.69 -7.17 12.60
C VAL A 155 -6.91 -7.28 11.27
N ASN A 156 -5.72 -6.70 11.20
CA ASN A 156 -4.87 -6.79 10.01
C ASN A 156 -4.48 -8.25 9.70
N GLY A 157 -4.07 -9.01 10.70
CA GLY A 157 -3.62 -10.40 10.54
C GLY A 157 -4.75 -11.37 10.19
N PHE A 158 -5.93 -11.23 10.80
CA PHE A 158 -7.03 -12.19 10.64
C PHE A 158 -8.07 -11.79 9.59
N ILE A 159 -8.14 -10.52 9.19
CA ILE A 159 -9.09 -10.06 8.17
C ILE A 159 -8.35 -9.67 6.89
N CYS A 160 -7.41 -8.71 6.97
CA CYS A 160 -6.77 -8.18 5.76
C CYS A 160 -5.88 -9.21 5.06
N LEU A 161 -5.02 -9.91 5.82
CA LEU A 161 -4.12 -10.90 5.22
C LEU A 161 -4.86 -12.04 4.51
N PRO A 162 -5.88 -12.71 5.08
CA PRO A 162 -6.63 -13.75 4.39
C PRO A 162 -7.36 -13.23 3.16
N LEU A 163 -8.04 -12.06 3.26
CA LEU A 163 -8.73 -11.46 2.12
C LEU A 163 -7.78 -11.13 0.97
N MET A 164 -6.63 -10.57 1.27
CA MET A 164 -5.61 -10.28 0.25
C MET A 164 -5.03 -11.54 -0.34
N THR A 165 -4.70 -12.55 0.47
CA THR A 165 -4.16 -13.82 0.00
C THR A 165 -5.13 -14.50 -0.95
N PHE A 166 -6.41 -14.56 -0.57
CA PHE A 166 -7.45 -15.17 -1.39
C PHE A 166 -7.65 -14.41 -2.71
N SER A 167 -7.73 -13.09 -2.63
CA SER A 167 -7.85 -12.23 -3.81
C SER A 167 -6.65 -12.36 -4.75
N THR A 168 -5.43 -12.42 -4.19
CA THR A 168 -4.18 -12.58 -4.96
C THR A 168 -4.14 -13.93 -5.64
N LEU A 169 -4.57 -14.99 -4.97
CA LEU A 169 -4.63 -16.33 -5.53
C LEU A 169 -5.59 -16.39 -6.73
N ILE A 170 -6.79 -15.81 -6.61
CA ILE A 170 -7.75 -15.71 -7.72
C ILE A 170 -7.15 -14.96 -8.91
N LEU A 171 -6.51 -13.80 -8.66
CA LEU A 171 -5.86 -13.00 -9.69
C LEU A 171 -4.75 -13.79 -10.39
N PHE A 172 -3.94 -14.51 -9.63
CA PHE A 172 -2.85 -15.33 -10.14
C PHE A 172 -3.36 -16.49 -11.01
N ILE A 173 -4.37 -17.21 -10.54
CA ILE A 173 -5.02 -18.29 -11.30
C ILE A 173 -5.56 -17.75 -12.63
N LYS A 174 -6.31 -16.63 -12.60
CA LYS A 174 -6.83 -16.01 -13.83
C LYS A 174 -5.72 -15.49 -14.75
N PHE A 175 -4.62 -15.01 -14.20
CA PHE A 175 -3.46 -14.58 -14.97
C PHE A 175 -2.81 -15.76 -15.71
N CYS A 176 -2.68 -16.92 -15.06
CA CYS A 176 -2.06 -18.13 -15.66
C CYS A 176 -2.95 -18.75 -16.74
N PHE A 177 -4.26 -18.82 -16.53
CA PHE A 177 -5.16 -19.57 -17.41
C PHE A 177 -5.81 -18.75 -18.53
N LYS A 178 -5.78 -17.42 -18.49
CA LYS A 178 -6.41 -16.57 -19.50
C LYS A 178 -5.38 -15.83 -20.34
N THR A 179 -5.36 -16.11 -21.66
CA THR A 179 -4.55 -15.35 -22.64
C THR A 179 -5.06 -13.92 -22.69
N GLN A 180 -4.37 -13.00 -22.05
CA GLN A 180 -4.78 -11.59 -21.98
C GLN A 180 -3.91 -10.73 -22.91
N ARG A 181 -4.48 -9.62 -23.43
CA ARG A 181 -3.73 -8.62 -24.19
C ARG A 181 -2.55 -8.10 -23.37
N ILE A 182 -1.40 -7.89 -24.03
CA ILE A 182 -0.10 -7.50 -23.42
C ILE A 182 -0.22 -6.34 -22.41
N ARG A 183 -1.13 -5.43 -22.66
CA ARG A 183 -1.40 -4.28 -21.78
C ARG A 183 -1.96 -4.72 -20.41
N ARG A 184 -3.04 -5.49 -20.38
CA ARG A 184 -3.63 -6.00 -19.13
C ARG A 184 -2.63 -6.80 -18.29
N ARG A 185 -1.69 -7.49 -18.94
CA ARG A 185 -0.61 -8.21 -18.24
C ARG A 185 0.25 -7.31 -17.36
N LYS A 186 0.59 -6.10 -17.81
CA LYS A 186 1.44 -5.18 -17.02
C LYS A 186 0.74 -4.74 -15.72
N LEU A 187 -0.52 -4.30 -15.82
CA LEU A 187 -1.29 -3.89 -14.64
C LEU A 187 -1.44 -5.04 -13.64
N ILE A 188 -1.83 -6.22 -14.12
CA ILE A 188 -1.96 -7.41 -13.27
C ILE A 188 -0.61 -7.79 -12.65
N THR A 189 0.49 -7.71 -13.40
CA THR A 189 1.84 -7.97 -12.88
C THR A 189 2.20 -6.99 -11.77
N VAL A 190 1.91 -5.69 -11.92
CA VAL A 190 2.12 -4.69 -10.85
C VAL A 190 1.34 -5.09 -9.61
N ILE A 191 0.06 -5.37 -9.76
CA ILE A 191 -0.82 -5.73 -8.64
C ILE A 191 -0.32 -7.01 -7.95
N LEU A 192 -0.02 -8.05 -8.70
CA LEU A 192 0.49 -9.31 -8.14
C LEU A 192 1.82 -9.14 -7.41
N LEU A 193 2.75 -8.37 -7.98
CA LEU A 193 4.02 -8.07 -7.32
C LEU A 193 3.82 -7.26 -6.04
N THR A 194 3.01 -6.19 -6.10
CA THR A 194 2.69 -5.38 -4.91
C THR A 194 2.07 -6.24 -3.82
N LEU A 195 1.11 -7.09 -4.15
CA LEU A 195 0.45 -7.97 -3.19
C LEU A 195 1.39 -9.06 -2.65
N LEU A 196 2.27 -9.60 -3.49
CA LEU A 196 3.26 -10.59 -3.05
C LEU A 196 4.26 -9.98 -2.06
N PHE A 197 4.80 -8.79 -2.37
CA PHE A 197 5.68 -8.07 -1.46
C PHE A 197 4.96 -7.69 -0.17
N PHE A 198 3.70 -7.23 -0.28
CA PHE A 198 2.89 -6.95 0.88
C PHE A 198 2.74 -8.18 1.80
N LEU A 199 2.34 -9.32 1.27
CA LEU A 199 2.19 -10.54 2.07
C LEU A 199 3.52 -10.95 2.74
N SER A 200 4.64 -10.80 2.03
CA SER A 200 5.97 -11.15 2.53
C SER A 200 6.45 -10.23 3.67
N PHE A 201 6.16 -8.93 3.61
CA PHE A 201 6.68 -7.95 4.57
C PHE A 201 5.65 -7.55 5.64
N SER A 202 4.35 -7.66 5.36
CA SER A 202 3.32 -7.33 6.33
C SER A 202 3.14 -8.43 7.38
N PHE A 203 3.29 -9.70 6.99
CA PHE A 203 3.17 -10.81 7.93
C PHE A 203 4.15 -10.71 9.11
N PRO A 204 5.47 -10.48 8.90
CA PRO A 204 6.42 -10.36 10.01
C PRO A 204 6.05 -9.24 10.98
N MET A 205 5.66 -8.06 10.48
CA MET A 205 5.28 -6.93 11.33
C MET A 205 4.10 -7.30 12.24
N ASN A 206 3.01 -7.81 11.68
CA ASN A 206 1.84 -8.23 12.44
C ASN A 206 2.19 -9.34 13.46
N ALA A 207 2.97 -10.35 13.05
CA ALA A 207 3.37 -11.45 13.90
C ALA A 207 4.26 -10.99 15.08
N PHE A 208 5.23 -10.11 14.84
CA PHE A 208 6.12 -9.62 15.88
C PHE A 208 5.39 -8.75 16.91
N TYR A 209 4.48 -7.87 16.44
CA TYR A 209 3.66 -7.08 17.37
C TYR A 209 2.71 -7.93 18.20
N ILE A 210 1.97 -8.84 17.58
CA ILE A 210 1.06 -9.75 18.28
C ILE A 210 1.86 -10.59 19.30
N SER A 211 3.00 -11.14 18.91
CA SER A 211 3.83 -11.94 19.81
C SER A 211 4.39 -11.12 20.98
N HIS A 212 4.78 -9.87 20.74
CA HIS A 212 5.28 -8.97 21.79
C HIS A 212 4.21 -8.69 22.86
N TYR A 213 2.98 -8.37 22.42
CA TYR A 213 1.91 -8.03 23.35
C TYR A 213 1.26 -9.23 24.06
N ILE A 214 1.16 -10.40 23.40
CA ILE A 214 0.53 -11.59 23.98
C ILE A 214 1.51 -12.38 24.85
N PHE A 215 2.77 -12.53 24.40
CA PHE A 215 3.74 -13.39 25.09
C PHE A 215 4.71 -12.62 25.97
N GLU A 216 4.53 -11.30 26.14
CA GLU A 216 5.41 -10.41 26.93
C GLU A 216 6.91 -10.66 26.68
N SER A 217 7.24 -11.10 25.47
CA SER A 217 8.61 -11.48 25.11
C SER A 217 9.49 -10.23 25.01
N PRO A 218 10.58 -10.11 25.79
CA PRO A 218 11.38 -8.88 25.91
C PRO A 218 12.30 -8.63 24.71
N THR A 219 11.88 -8.95 23.52
CA THR A 219 12.72 -8.84 22.31
C THR A 219 12.42 -7.59 21.51
N LEU A 220 12.87 -6.45 22.05
CA LEU A 220 12.92 -5.15 21.35
C LEU A 220 13.52 -5.28 19.93
N HIS A 221 14.49 -6.17 19.75
CA HIS A 221 15.07 -6.47 18.44
C HIS A 221 14.06 -6.97 17.41
N ARG A 222 13.05 -7.77 17.81
CA ARG A 222 12.04 -8.31 16.87
C ARG A 222 11.13 -7.21 16.33
N ILE A 223 10.77 -6.24 17.17
CA ILE A 223 9.93 -5.11 16.77
C ILE A 223 10.65 -4.28 15.71
N GLN A 224 11.96 -3.99 15.87
CA GLN A 224 12.71 -3.25 14.86
C GLN A 224 12.81 -3.97 13.51
N TYR A 225 12.90 -5.29 13.47
CA TYR A 225 12.76 -6.03 12.21
C TYR A 225 11.36 -5.89 11.62
N GLY A 226 10.33 -5.77 12.46
CA GLY A 226 8.97 -5.46 12.03
C GLY A 226 8.89 -4.10 11.34
N TYR A 227 9.46 -3.05 11.94
CA TYR A 227 9.55 -1.71 11.32
C TYR A 227 10.29 -1.76 9.98
N LEU A 228 11.44 -2.43 9.92
CA LEU A 228 12.17 -2.60 8.66
C LEU A 228 11.30 -3.27 7.59
N CYS A 229 10.52 -4.29 7.95
CA CYS A 229 9.60 -4.94 7.01
C CYS A 229 8.50 -3.99 6.54
N ALA A 230 7.90 -3.21 7.44
CA ALA A 230 6.88 -2.21 7.09
C ALA A 230 7.45 -1.13 6.16
N THR A 231 8.64 -0.61 6.46
CA THR A 231 9.37 0.39 5.67
C THR A 231 9.70 -0.13 4.28
N LEU A 232 10.18 -1.37 4.16
CA LEU A 232 10.44 -2.03 2.88
C LEU A 232 9.15 -2.17 2.07
N ASN A 233 8.05 -2.59 2.70
CA ASN A 233 6.76 -2.71 2.04
C ASN A 233 6.31 -1.39 1.42
N SER A 234 6.38 -0.30 2.17
CA SER A 234 5.96 1.04 1.72
C SER A 234 6.91 1.65 0.68
N SER A 235 8.19 1.29 0.68
CA SER A 235 9.18 1.81 -0.28
C SER A 235 9.18 1.09 -1.62
N VAL A 236 8.70 -0.16 -1.68
CA VAL A 236 8.76 -1.01 -2.88
C VAL A 236 7.71 -0.62 -3.92
N ASN A 237 6.55 -0.08 -3.52
CA ASN A 237 5.44 0.25 -4.42
C ASN A 237 5.85 1.13 -5.63
N PRO A 238 6.52 2.28 -5.47
CA PRO A 238 6.98 3.08 -6.60
C PRO A 238 7.99 2.36 -7.49
N LEU A 239 8.84 1.52 -6.90
CA LEU A 239 9.83 0.73 -7.65
C LEU A 239 9.15 -0.28 -8.57
N ILE A 240 8.12 -0.97 -8.08
CA ILE A 240 7.32 -1.92 -8.89
C ILE A 240 6.68 -1.20 -10.07
N TYR A 241 6.03 -0.04 -9.83
CA TYR A 241 5.40 0.74 -10.90
C TYR A 241 6.40 1.15 -11.97
N PHE A 242 7.58 1.59 -11.55
CA PHE A 242 8.67 1.97 -12.45
C PHE A 242 9.21 0.79 -13.25
N LEU A 243 9.51 -0.33 -12.61
CA LEU A 243 10.10 -1.51 -13.27
C LEU A 243 9.16 -2.12 -14.30
N VAL A 244 7.88 -2.29 -13.95
CA VAL A 244 6.89 -2.90 -14.84
C VAL A 244 6.46 -1.95 -15.96
N GLY A 245 6.45 -0.64 -15.67
CA GLY A 245 6.10 0.38 -16.65
C GLY A 245 7.18 0.67 -17.71
N ARG A 246 8.42 0.22 -17.50
CA ARG A 246 9.54 0.45 -18.43
C ARG A 246 9.23 -0.07 -19.84
N PRO A 247 9.63 0.67 -20.89
CA PRO A 247 9.57 0.17 -22.25
C PRO A 247 10.57 -0.97 -22.45
N LYS A 248 10.25 -1.91 -23.37
CA LYS A 248 11.18 -2.96 -23.77
C LYS A 248 12.49 -2.36 -24.32
N ARG A 249 13.61 -3.09 -24.10
CA ARG A 249 14.96 -2.72 -24.55
C ARG A 249 14.96 -2.24 -26.00
N GLY A 250 15.58 -1.07 -26.30
CA GLY A 250 15.65 -0.50 -27.64
C GLY A 250 14.72 0.69 -27.92
N LYS A 251 13.83 1.11 -26.98
CA LYS A 251 13.03 2.34 -27.10
C LYS A 251 13.62 3.49 -26.29
N PRO A 252 13.48 4.76 -26.73
CA PRO A 252 14.04 5.91 -26.02
C PRO A 252 13.53 6.00 -24.58
N ARG A 253 14.40 6.51 -23.69
CA ARG A 253 14.14 6.68 -22.25
C ARG A 253 12.91 7.58 -22.06
N ARG A 254 11.79 7.02 -21.61
CA ARG A 254 10.53 7.75 -21.42
C ARG A 254 10.50 8.40 -20.03
N SER A 255 9.88 9.59 -19.95
CA SER A 255 9.61 10.28 -18.68
C SER A 255 8.82 9.38 -17.71
N MET A 256 9.03 9.53 -16.40
CA MET A 256 8.29 8.82 -15.35
C MET A 256 6.77 8.95 -15.49
N LYS A 257 6.28 10.15 -15.93
CA LYS A 257 4.88 10.40 -16.26
C LYS A 257 4.37 9.39 -17.30
N VAL A 258 5.10 9.19 -18.39
CA VAL A 258 4.72 8.27 -19.47
C VAL A 258 4.76 6.81 -19.02
N ILE A 259 5.70 6.47 -18.14
CA ILE A 259 5.82 5.14 -17.55
C ILE A 259 4.57 4.83 -16.71
N LEU A 260 4.19 5.71 -15.79
CA LEU A 260 2.99 5.57 -14.96
C LEU A 260 1.70 5.59 -15.79
N GLN A 261 1.61 6.49 -16.78
CA GLN A 261 0.47 6.49 -17.71
C GLN A 261 0.35 5.16 -18.46
N ASN A 262 1.46 4.57 -18.90
CA ASN A 262 1.44 3.27 -19.58
C ASN A 262 1.01 2.11 -18.68
N VAL A 263 1.21 2.22 -17.37
CA VAL A 263 0.74 1.21 -16.38
C VAL A 263 -0.75 1.41 -16.10
N PHE A 264 -1.19 2.66 -15.93
CA PHE A 264 -2.53 2.97 -15.37
C PHE A 264 -3.58 3.36 -16.40
N LYS A 265 -3.18 3.77 -17.65
CA LYS A 265 -4.09 4.22 -18.73
C LYS A 265 -4.98 3.12 -19.31
N GLU A 266 -4.87 1.90 -18.85
CA GLU A 266 -5.48 0.71 -19.44
C GLU A 266 -6.96 0.49 -19.09
N GLU A 267 -7.53 1.30 -18.22
CA GLU A 267 -8.96 1.17 -17.83
C GLU A 267 -9.91 1.82 -18.85
N GLU A 268 -9.43 2.70 -19.73
CA GLU A 268 -10.28 3.54 -20.61
C GLU A 268 -10.34 3.10 -22.08
N SER A 269 -9.56 2.13 -22.54
CA SER A 269 -9.60 1.73 -23.94
C SER A 269 -10.86 0.91 -24.25
N HIS A 270 -11.83 1.58 -24.88
CA HIS A 270 -13.00 0.99 -25.55
C HIS A 270 -12.64 -0.19 -26.45
N PRO A 271 -13.44 -1.27 -26.48
CA PRO A 271 -13.29 -2.36 -27.45
C PRO A 271 -13.99 -2.10 -28.78
N ASP A 272 -14.36 -0.88 -29.14
CA ASP A 272 -15.21 -0.60 -30.31
C ASP A 272 -14.49 -0.11 -31.56
N GLU A 273 -13.20 -0.40 -31.75
CA GLU A 273 -12.54 -0.17 -33.05
C GLU A 273 -12.08 -1.47 -33.71
N THR A 274 -13.00 -2.38 -33.95
CA THR A 274 -12.80 -3.44 -34.95
C THR A 274 -14.17 -3.93 -35.47
N ALA A 275 -14.96 -3.01 -36.06
CA ALA A 275 -15.86 -3.39 -37.14
C ALA A 275 -15.07 -3.15 -38.44
N PRO A 276 -14.78 -4.18 -39.23
CA PRO A 276 -14.31 -3.93 -40.59
C PRO A 276 -15.46 -3.27 -41.36
N SER A 277 -15.22 -2.06 -41.85
CA SER A 277 -16.06 -1.45 -42.86
C SER A 277 -16.11 -2.41 -44.05
N ALA A 278 -17.24 -3.08 -44.23
CA ALA A 278 -17.56 -3.77 -45.45
C ALA A 278 -17.69 -2.69 -46.55
N GLU A 279 -16.64 -2.51 -47.32
CA GLU A 279 -16.76 -1.82 -48.62
C GLU A 279 -17.72 -2.60 -49.49
N THR A 280 -18.93 -2.10 -49.62
CA THR A 280 -19.86 -2.49 -50.67
C THR A 280 -19.35 -1.86 -51.94
N LYS A 281 -18.65 -2.63 -52.78
CA LYS A 281 -18.45 -2.31 -54.17
C LYS A 281 -19.72 -2.71 -54.90
N LEU A 282 -20.44 -1.73 -55.45
CA LEU A 282 -21.27 -1.83 -56.62
C LEU A 282 -20.55 -1.23 -57.78
#